data_8fb8a9772a5929e275865c018bbd4f11
#
_entry.id   8fb8a9772a5929e275865c018bbd4f11
#
_cell.length_a   1.000
_cell.length_b   1.000
_cell.length_c   1.000
_cell.angle_alpha   90.00
_cell.angle_beta   90.00
_cell.angle_gamma   90.00
#
_symmetry.space_group_name_H-M   'P 1'
#
loop_
_entity.id
_entity.type
_entity.pdbx_description
1 polymer ?
#
loop_
_entity_poly.entity_id
_entity_poly.type
_entity_poly.pdbx_seq_one_letter_code
_entity_poly.pdbx_strand_id
1 'polypeptide(L)'
;MNNYDASPLFQSDLPDETLLSRLKEGDEKAFTAIYIRYNKMLYVLAYKYLKDSFRAEDIVQQVFLKLWEARSLFAGAINLRNYLYTSAKNLILNEIRDNFSDMEKNYAVIQNTPEFEDKLQSALEEKDLFQHFYKILAELPEQKRKVCLLKIRDNLSNQEVADKLHISVPTVKSHYSQAIKLLRDKMGRLLGILLLVSKWMS
;
A
#
# COMPACT_ATOMS: atom_id res chain seq x y z
N MET A 1 -25.90 7.19 41.26
CA MET A 1 -25.66 8.05 40.08
C MET A 1 -25.37 7.14 38.91
N ASN A 2 -26.33 7.06 37.98
CA ASN A 2 -26.32 6.10 36.88
C ASN A 2 -25.22 6.46 35.85
N ASN A 3 -24.17 5.64 35.79
CA ASN A 3 -23.34 5.57 34.61
C ASN A 3 -24.17 4.94 33.49
N TYR A 4 -24.78 5.77 32.66
CA TYR A 4 -25.30 5.34 31.37
C TYR A 4 -24.08 4.91 30.54
N ASP A 5 -23.93 3.62 30.44
CA ASP A 5 -22.95 2.94 29.58
C ASP A 5 -23.33 3.28 28.13
N ALA A 6 -22.74 4.37 27.60
CA ALA A 6 -23.04 4.83 26.25
C ALA A 6 -22.67 3.71 25.28
N SER A 7 -23.67 3.15 24.62
CA SER A 7 -23.53 2.16 23.58
C SER A 7 -22.45 2.57 22.55
N PRO A 8 -21.66 1.65 22.01
CA PRO A 8 -20.68 1.94 20.95
C PRO A 8 -21.25 2.75 19.78
N LEU A 9 -22.55 2.61 19.52
CA LEU A 9 -23.27 3.37 18.50
C LEU A 9 -23.35 4.88 18.82
N PHE A 10 -23.43 5.26 20.11
CA PHE A 10 -23.46 6.67 20.52
C PHE A 10 -22.11 7.36 20.38
N GLN A 11 -21.01 6.60 20.41
CA GLN A 11 -19.65 7.14 20.24
C GLN A 11 -19.30 7.32 18.76
N SER A 12 -20.00 6.65 17.84
CA SER A 12 -19.76 6.83 16.39
C SER A 12 -20.05 8.25 15.90
N ASP A 13 -20.81 9.05 16.62
CA ASP A 13 -21.17 10.42 16.24
C ASP A 13 -20.19 11.48 16.77
N LEU A 14 -19.25 11.08 17.64
CA LEU A 14 -18.24 12.02 18.16
C LEU A 14 -17.25 12.44 17.05
N PRO A 15 -16.77 13.71 17.08
CA PRO A 15 -15.70 14.13 16.17
C PRO A 15 -14.44 13.28 16.30
N ASP A 16 -13.70 13.14 15.20
CA ASP A 16 -12.45 12.35 15.15
C ASP A 16 -11.42 12.81 16.19
N GLU A 17 -11.33 14.13 16.44
CA GLU A 17 -10.41 14.69 17.45
C GLU A 17 -10.76 14.19 18.85
N THR A 18 -12.05 14.10 19.17
CA THR A 18 -12.51 13.59 20.48
C THR A 18 -12.24 12.10 20.61
N LEU A 19 -12.46 11.33 19.54
CA LEU A 19 -12.16 9.89 19.52
C LEU A 19 -10.66 9.63 19.65
N LEU A 20 -9.82 10.41 18.97
CA LEU A 20 -8.36 10.32 19.09
C LEU A 20 -7.86 10.65 20.49
N SER A 21 -8.42 11.70 21.12
CA SER A 21 -8.05 12.05 22.49
C SER A 21 -8.34 10.92 23.47
N ARG A 22 -9.53 10.31 23.37
CA ARG A 22 -9.91 9.15 24.20
C ARG A 22 -9.09 7.92 23.88
N LEU A 23 -8.83 7.65 22.59
CA LEU A 23 -7.99 6.55 22.15
C LEU A 23 -6.59 6.64 22.76
N LYS A 24 -6.01 7.83 22.84
CA LYS A 24 -4.71 8.08 23.47
C LYS A 24 -4.69 7.65 24.93
N GLU A 25 -5.81 7.78 25.63
CA GLU A 25 -5.98 7.36 27.02
C GLU A 25 -6.28 5.86 27.16
N GLY A 26 -6.34 5.11 26.03
CA GLY A 26 -6.61 3.69 26.00
C GLY A 26 -8.10 3.32 26.05
N ASP A 27 -9.01 4.28 25.70
CA ASP A 27 -10.46 4.01 25.66
C ASP A 27 -10.80 3.05 24.52
N GLU A 28 -11.12 1.80 24.85
CA GLU A 28 -11.52 0.76 23.91
C GLU A 28 -12.84 1.09 23.20
N LYS A 29 -13.73 1.84 23.86
CA LYS A 29 -14.99 2.27 23.23
C LYS A 29 -14.73 3.29 22.12
N ALA A 30 -13.77 4.20 22.32
CA ALA A 30 -13.32 5.13 21.28
C ALA A 30 -12.67 4.37 20.10
N PHE A 31 -11.86 3.35 20.39
CA PHE A 31 -11.30 2.47 19.35
C PHE A 31 -12.39 1.77 18.55
N THR A 32 -13.39 1.19 19.23
CA THR A 32 -14.52 0.51 18.59
C THR A 32 -15.31 1.47 17.69
N ALA A 33 -15.56 2.70 18.16
CA ALA A 33 -16.26 3.72 17.36
C ALA A 33 -15.47 4.10 16.08
N ILE A 34 -14.14 4.24 16.18
CA ILE A 34 -13.26 4.50 15.03
C ILE A 34 -13.31 3.29 14.07
N TYR A 35 -13.24 2.07 14.61
CA TYR A 35 -13.33 0.86 13.80
C TYR A 35 -14.65 0.81 13.01
N ILE A 36 -15.79 0.99 13.67
CA ILE A 36 -17.11 0.98 13.02
C ILE A 36 -17.20 2.04 11.91
N ARG A 37 -16.65 3.23 12.15
CA ARG A 37 -16.67 4.35 11.20
C ARG A 37 -15.84 4.11 9.95
N TYR A 38 -14.69 3.47 10.07
CA TYR A 38 -13.68 3.44 9.01
C TYR A 38 -13.43 2.06 8.38
N ASN A 39 -13.82 0.93 9.03
CA ASN A 39 -13.51 -0.41 8.55
C ASN A 39 -14.00 -0.66 7.11
N LYS A 40 -15.24 -0.29 6.81
CA LYS A 40 -15.83 -0.50 5.48
C LYS A 40 -15.08 0.28 4.39
N MET A 41 -14.69 1.52 4.68
CA MET A 41 -13.92 2.34 3.74
C MET A 41 -12.55 1.71 3.46
N LEU A 42 -11.86 1.26 4.51
CA LEU A 42 -10.55 0.63 4.39
C LEU A 42 -10.63 -0.72 3.67
N TYR A 43 -11.65 -1.52 3.98
CA TYR A 43 -11.90 -2.79 3.29
C TYR A 43 -12.14 -2.59 1.79
N VAL A 44 -13.05 -1.67 1.42
CA VAL A 44 -13.32 -1.36 0.00
C VAL A 44 -12.05 -0.88 -0.70
N LEU A 45 -11.23 -0.06 -0.02
CA LEU A 45 -9.95 0.39 -0.55
C LEU A 45 -9.02 -0.81 -0.80
N ALA A 46 -8.81 -1.67 0.20
CA ALA A 46 -7.92 -2.82 0.10
C ALA A 46 -8.41 -3.82 -0.96
N TYR A 47 -9.69 -4.18 -0.94
CA TYR A 47 -10.29 -5.12 -1.90
C TYR A 47 -10.21 -4.62 -3.34
N LYS A 48 -10.36 -3.31 -3.55
CA LYS A 48 -10.21 -2.69 -4.88
C LYS A 48 -8.87 -3.01 -5.53
N TYR A 49 -7.80 -3.07 -4.74
CA TYR A 49 -6.44 -3.26 -5.23
C TYR A 49 -5.96 -4.72 -5.15
N LEU A 50 -6.32 -5.43 -4.09
CA LEU A 50 -5.84 -6.80 -3.87
C LEU A 50 -6.74 -7.84 -4.55
N LYS A 51 -8.01 -7.51 -4.81
CA LYS A 51 -9.03 -8.43 -5.37
C LYS A 51 -9.19 -9.74 -4.57
N ASP A 52 -8.73 -9.74 -3.34
CA ASP A 52 -8.75 -10.87 -2.41
C ASP A 52 -9.38 -10.39 -1.09
N SER A 53 -10.44 -11.08 -0.65
CA SER A 53 -11.18 -10.73 0.55
C SER A 53 -10.38 -10.95 1.83
N PHE A 54 -9.64 -12.06 1.91
CA PHE A 54 -8.83 -12.39 3.08
C PHE A 54 -7.69 -11.38 3.27
N ARG A 55 -6.99 -11.07 2.19
CA ARG A 55 -5.93 -10.05 2.22
C ARG A 55 -6.49 -8.67 2.54
N ALA A 56 -7.66 -8.33 2.00
CA ALA A 56 -8.30 -7.04 2.30
C ALA A 56 -8.68 -6.93 3.78
N GLU A 57 -9.20 -8.00 4.38
CA GLU A 57 -9.49 -8.06 5.82
C GLU A 57 -8.22 -7.96 6.67
N ASP A 58 -7.15 -8.65 6.27
CA ASP A 58 -5.86 -8.60 6.95
C ASP A 58 -5.29 -7.17 6.95
N ILE A 59 -5.34 -6.48 5.82
CA ILE A 59 -4.94 -5.06 5.74
C ILE A 59 -5.73 -4.20 6.73
N VAL A 60 -7.05 -4.39 6.81
CA VAL A 60 -7.89 -3.64 7.75
C VAL A 60 -7.45 -3.91 9.18
N GLN A 61 -7.26 -5.18 9.56
CA GLN A 61 -6.81 -5.56 10.90
C GLN A 61 -5.45 -4.95 11.23
N GLN A 62 -4.49 -5.02 10.32
CA GLN A 62 -3.15 -4.44 10.51
C GLN A 62 -3.19 -2.91 10.66
N VAL A 63 -4.05 -2.20 9.92
CA VAL A 63 -4.23 -0.75 10.07
C VAL A 63 -4.72 -0.41 11.48
N PHE A 64 -5.71 -1.11 11.97
CA PHE A 64 -6.27 -0.86 13.31
C PHE A 64 -5.33 -1.29 14.43
N LEU A 65 -4.56 -2.36 14.24
CA LEU A 65 -3.51 -2.75 15.16
C LEU A 65 -2.45 -1.65 15.28
N LYS A 66 -1.95 -1.13 14.15
CA LYS A 66 -1.00 -0.01 14.13
C LYS A 66 -1.58 1.25 14.77
N LEU A 67 -2.86 1.54 14.55
CA LEU A 67 -3.53 2.66 15.22
C LEU A 67 -3.51 2.51 16.73
N TRP A 68 -3.83 1.31 17.24
CA TRP A 68 -3.83 1.02 18.67
C TRP A 68 -2.43 1.07 19.27
N GLU A 69 -1.44 0.49 18.63
CA GLU A 69 -0.05 0.52 19.07
C GLU A 69 0.52 1.93 19.12
N ALA A 70 0.23 2.74 18.11
CA ALA A 70 0.71 4.12 18.01
C ALA A 70 -0.11 5.13 18.84
N ARG A 71 -1.17 4.72 19.54
CA ARG A 71 -2.14 5.63 20.18
C ARG A 71 -1.53 6.68 21.10
N SER A 72 -0.48 6.32 21.82
CA SER A 72 0.22 7.24 22.75
C SER A 72 1.09 8.29 22.03
N LEU A 73 1.42 8.05 20.76
CA LEU A 73 2.30 8.92 19.97
C LEU A 73 1.51 10.04 19.26
N PHE A 74 0.19 9.97 19.24
CA PHE A 74 -0.63 11.01 18.60
C PHE A 74 -0.57 12.31 19.41
N ALA A 75 0.38 13.17 19.06
CA ALA A 75 0.52 14.51 19.61
C ALA A 75 -0.05 15.54 18.61
N GLY A 76 -1.03 16.33 19.05
CA GLY A 76 -1.61 17.40 18.23
C GLY A 76 -2.77 16.97 17.32
N ALA A 77 -3.19 17.85 16.42
CA ALA A 77 -4.31 17.63 15.50
C ALA A 77 -3.88 16.74 14.33
N ILE A 78 -3.99 15.43 14.50
CA ILE A 78 -3.80 14.47 13.40
C ILE A 78 -5.14 14.28 12.71
N ASN A 79 -5.15 14.37 11.39
CA ASN A 79 -6.31 13.96 10.61
C ASN A 79 -6.40 12.43 10.59
N LEU A 80 -7.30 11.87 11.42
CA LEU A 80 -7.47 10.43 11.60
C LEU A 80 -7.75 9.72 10.28
N ARG A 81 -8.62 10.28 9.45
CA ARG A 81 -8.96 9.71 8.14
C ARG A 81 -7.73 9.60 7.24
N ASN A 82 -6.92 10.64 7.19
CA ASN A 82 -5.70 10.65 6.39
C ASN A 82 -4.67 9.65 6.92
N TYR A 83 -4.53 9.54 8.24
CA TYR A 83 -3.66 8.54 8.87
C TYR A 83 -4.06 7.12 8.49
N LEU A 84 -5.33 6.77 8.69
CA LEU A 84 -5.86 5.43 8.37
C LEU A 84 -5.72 5.11 6.88
N TYR A 85 -6.08 6.06 6.02
CA TYR A 85 -5.95 5.90 4.57
C TYR A 85 -4.50 5.69 4.13
N THR A 86 -3.56 6.48 4.68
CA THR A 86 -2.13 6.36 4.37
C THR A 86 -1.56 5.04 4.88
N SER A 87 -1.95 4.62 6.09
CA SER A 87 -1.54 3.32 6.66
C SER A 87 -2.03 2.15 5.82
N ALA A 88 -3.32 2.14 5.44
CA ALA A 88 -3.88 1.11 4.56
C ALA A 88 -3.16 1.07 3.21
N LYS A 89 -2.98 2.23 2.61
CA LYS A 89 -2.30 2.39 1.33
C LYS A 89 -0.88 1.82 1.36
N ASN A 90 -0.10 2.11 2.40
CA ASN A 90 1.26 1.60 2.56
C ASN A 90 1.27 0.07 2.71
N LEU A 91 0.34 -0.49 3.48
CA LEU A 91 0.21 -1.94 3.63
C LEU A 91 -0.19 -2.63 2.33
N ILE A 92 -1.17 -2.08 1.61
CA ILE A 92 -1.59 -2.59 0.29
C ILE A 92 -0.41 -2.63 -0.68
N LEU A 93 0.41 -1.57 -0.67
CA LEU A 93 1.59 -1.50 -1.54
C LEU A 93 2.66 -2.53 -1.18
N ASN A 94 2.90 -2.71 0.12
CA ASN A 94 3.82 -3.74 0.58
C ASN A 94 3.33 -5.12 0.14
N GLU A 95 2.05 -5.41 0.33
CA GLU A 95 1.42 -6.66 -0.07
C GLU A 95 1.57 -6.92 -1.59
N ILE A 96 1.28 -5.90 -2.39
CA ILE A 96 1.45 -6.00 -3.85
C ILE A 96 2.91 -6.20 -4.20
N ARG A 97 3.84 -5.47 -3.58
CA ARG A 97 5.28 -5.61 -3.81
C ARG A 97 5.80 -7.01 -3.45
N ASP A 98 5.35 -7.55 -2.32
CA ASP A 98 5.81 -8.85 -1.83
C ASP A 98 5.30 -9.96 -2.74
N ASN A 99 4.06 -9.87 -3.24
CA ASN A 99 3.55 -10.73 -4.30
C ASN A 99 4.39 -10.62 -5.58
N PHE A 100 4.79 -9.41 -5.99
CA PHE A 100 5.68 -9.20 -7.13
C PHE A 100 7.02 -9.92 -6.95
N SER A 101 7.64 -9.81 -5.78
CA SER A 101 8.92 -10.47 -5.48
C SER A 101 8.79 -12.00 -5.49
N ASP A 102 7.70 -12.54 -4.97
CA ASP A 102 7.48 -13.99 -4.91
C ASP A 102 7.12 -14.57 -6.28
N MET A 103 6.39 -13.84 -7.11
CA MET A 103 6.14 -14.24 -8.50
C MET A 103 7.42 -14.21 -9.34
N GLU A 104 8.32 -13.24 -9.15
CA GLU A 104 9.61 -13.20 -9.86
C GLU A 104 10.49 -14.42 -9.48
N LYS A 105 10.52 -14.82 -8.21
CA LYS A 105 11.21 -16.02 -7.73
C LYS A 105 10.57 -17.30 -8.31
N ASN A 106 9.24 -17.37 -8.29
CA ASN A 106 8.51 -18.50 -8.83
C ASN A 106 8.61 -18.59 -10.36
N TYR A 107 8.70 -17.45 -11.06
CA TYR A 107 8.91 -17.43 -12.52
C TYR A 107 10.24 -18.06 -12.93
N ALA A 108 11.30 -17.82 -12.16
CA ALA A 108 12.59 -18.48 -12.38
C ALA A 108 12.54 -20.01 -12.13
N VAL A 109 11.63 -20.46 -11.26
CA VAL A 109 11.41 -21.89 -10.94
C VAL A 109 10.45 -22.57 -11.94
N ILE A 110 9.38 -21.86 -12.37
CA ILE A 110 8.33 -22.41 -13.26
C ILE A 110 8.82 -22.63 -14.70
N GLN A 111 9.89 -21.94 -15.14
CA GLN A 111 10.50 -22.26 -16.44
C GLN A 111 11.02 -23.70 -16.52
N ASN A 112 11.06 -24.42 -15.40
CA ASN A 112 11.62 -25.77 -15.31
C ASN A 112 10.62 -26.88 -14.92
N THR A 113 9.28 -26.62 -14.81
CA THR A 113 8.32 -27.66 -14.40
C THR A 113 7.03 -27.60 -15.23
N PRO A 114 6.64 -28.66 -15.94
CA PRO A 114 5.33 -28.79 -16.57
C PRO A 114 4.32 -29.36 -15.57
N GLU A 115 3.08 -28.91 -15.64
CA GLU A 115 1.86 -29.35 -14.96
C GLU A 115 1.38 -28.49 -13.77
N PHE A 116 0.30 -27.72 -14.05
CA PHE A 116 -0.91 -27.66 -13.22
C PHE A 116 -1.96 -26.73 -13.88
N GLU A 117 -3.06 -27.29 -14.38
CA GLU A 117 -4.06 -26.59 -15.22
C GLU A 117 -5.14 -25.78 -14.48
N ASP A 118 -5.36 -25.89 -13.19
CA ASP A 118 -6.55 -25.36 -12.52
C ASP A 118 -6.34 -24.06 -11.67
N LYS A 119 -5.10 -23.60 -11.53
CA LYS A 119 -4.78 -22.25 -11.02
C LYS A 119 -4.52 -21.25 -12.15
N LEU A 120 -4.87 -21.62 -13.36
CA LEU A 120 -4.34 -21.02 -14.58
C LEU A 120 -4.96 -19.63 -14.89
N GLN A 121 -6.21 -19.39 -14.53
CA GLN A 121 -6.92 -18.22 -15.01
C GLN A 121 -6.55 -16.94 -14.26
N SER A 122 -6.47 -16.98 -12.93
CA SER A 122 -5.99 -15.83 -12.14
C SER A 122 -4.48 -15.61 -12.30
N ALA A 123 -3.72 -16.69 -12.41
CA ALA A 123 -2.28 -16.64 -12.70
C ALA A 123 -1.97 -16.15 -14.13
N LEU A 124 -2.86 -16.37 -15.10
CA LEU A 124 -2.72 -15.85 -16.46
C LEU A 124 -2.95 -14.34 -16.54
N GLU A 125 -3.97 -13.82 -15.87
CA GLU A 125 -4.24 -12.38 -15.82
C GLU A 125 -3.11 -11.62 -15.09
N GLU A 126 -2.59 -12.18 -14.01
CA GLU A 126 -1.43 -11.65 -13.30
C GLU A 126 -0.16 -11.74 -14.16
N LYS A 127 0.09 -12.87 -14.82
CA LYS A 127 1.24 -13.08 -15.71
C LYS A 127 1.23 -12.10 -16.89
N ASP A 128 0.07 -11.85 -17.47
CA ASP A 128 -0.09 -10.88 -18.57
C ASP A 128 0.19 -9.46 -18.10
N LEU A 129 -0.26 -9.09 -16.90
CA LEU A 129 0.02 -7.78 -16.29
C LEU A 129 1.52 -7.58 -16.05
N PHE A 130 2.22 -8.62 -15.56
CA PHE A 130 3.66 -8.61 -15.33
C PHE A 130 4.46 -8.49 -16.64
N GLN A 131 4.13 -9.33 -17.62
CA GLN A 131 4.78 -9.27 -18.92
C GLN A 131 4.59 -7.88 -19.54
N HIS A 132 3.39 -7.32 -19.42
CA HIS A 132 3.10 -5.98 -19.90
C HIS A 132 3.91 -4.90 -19.16
N PHE A 133 4.03 -5.00 -17.83
CA PHE A 133 4.86 -4.12 -17.02
C PHE A 133 6.34 -4.16 -17.44
N TYR A 134 6.94 -5.36 -17.54
CA TYR A 134 8.32 -5.49 -17.96
C TYR A 134 8.55 -5.08 -19.41
N LYS A 135 7.58 -5.30 -20.29
CA LYS A 135 7.62 -4.84 -21.69
C LYS A 135 7.70 -3.31 -21.76
N ILE A 136 6.89 -2.62 -20.98
CA ILE A 136 6.92 -1.16 -20.90
C ILE A 136 8.23 -0.67 -20.27
N LEU A 137 8.70 -1.32 -19.22
CA LEU A 137 10.00 -1.01 -18.61
C LEU A 137 11.16 -1.17 -19.60
N ALA A 138 11.09 -2.16 -20.50
CA ALA A 138 12.12 -2.37 -21.51
C ALA A 138 12.21 -1.22 -22.53
N GLU A 139 11.14 -0.45 -22.72
CA GLU A 139 11.14 0.75 -23.58
C GLU A 139 11.87 1.94 -22.93
N LEU A 140 12.09 1.91 -21.62
CA LEU A 140 12.84 2.96 -20.94
C LEU A 140 14.35 2.85 -21.23
N PRO A 141 15.03 3.98 -21.37
CA PRO A 141 16.49 4.01 -21.35
C PRO A 141 17.03 3.29 -20.10
N GLU A 142 18.14 2.59 -20.26
CA GLU A 142 18.69 1.67 -19.23
C GLU A 142 18.78 2.30 -17.82
N GLN A 143 19.28 3.53 -17.74
CA GLN A 143 19.40 4.21 -16.44
C GLN A 143 18.07 4.49 -15.78
N LYS A 144 17.06 4.91 -16.54
CA LYS A 144 15.71 5.16 -15.99
C LYS A 144 15.04 3.86 -15.54
N ARG A 145 15.24 2.78 -16.31
CA ARG A 145 14.77 1.44 -15.96
C ARG A 145 15.44 0.94 -14.69
N LYS A 146 16.77 1.07 -14.54
CA LYS A 146 17.50 0.70 -13.31
C LYS A 146 16.98 1.48 -12.10
N VAL A 147 16.83 2.80 -12.21
CA VAL A 147 16.26 3.63 -11.13
C VAL A 147 14.87 3.15 -10.75
N CYS A 148 14.01 2.89 -11.73
CA CYS A 148 12.64 2.44 -11.48
C CYS A 148 12.60 1.09 -10.76
N LEU A 149 13.40 0.12 -11.19
CA LEU A 149 13.47 -1.20 -10.56
C LEU A 149 14.02 -1.13 -9.13
N LEU A 150 15.09 -0.38 -8.88
CA LEU A 150 15.64 -0.20 -7.55
C LEU A 150 14.65 0.45 -6.57
N LYS A 151 13.82 1.37 -7.07
CA LYS A 151 12.78 2.02 -6.27
C LYS A 151 11.58 1.10 -6.01
N ILE A 152 11.10 0.38 -7.03
CA ILE A 152 9.87 -0.42 -6.94
C ILE A 152 10.16 -1.80 -6.34
N ARG A 153 11.17 -2.51 -6.87
CA ARG A 153 11.50 -3.88 -6.46
C ARG A 153 12.31 -3.91 -5.17
N ASP A 154 13.39 -3.15 -5.13
CA ASP A 154 14.36 -3.21 -4.03
C ASP A 154 14.04 -2.21 -2.90
N ASN A 155 12.99 -1.39 -3.07
CA ASN A 155 12.50 -0.38 -2.11
C ASN A 155 13.58 0.57 -1.57
N LEU A 156 14.57 0.89 -2.40
CA LEU A 156 15.67 1.77 -1.98
C LEU A 156 15.20 3.23 -1.93
N SER A 157 15.71 3.98 -0.95
CA SER A 157 15.53 5.43 -0.86
C SER A 157 16.18 6.14 -2.06
N ASN A 158 15.90 7.41 -2.26
CA ASN A 158 16.54 8.17 -3.34
C ASN A 158 18.05 8.30 -3.13
N GLN A 159 18.50 8.38 -1.87
CA GLN A 159 19.92 8.44 -1.54
C GLN A 159 20.62 7.11 -1.86
N GLU A 160 20.06 5.98 -1.41
CA GLU A 160 20.64 4.66 -1.70
C GLU A 160 20.70 4.35 -3.19
N VAL A 161 19.68 4.76 -3.97
CA VAL A 161 19.71 4.63 -5.43
C VAL A 161 20.79 5.53 -6.05
N ALA A 162 20.93 6.77 -5.56
CA ALA A 162 21.95 7.71 -6.01
C ALA A 162 23.35 7.16 -5.78
N ASP A 163 23.61 6.64 -4.58
CA ASP A 163 24.89 6.04 -4.19
C ASP A 163 25.19 4.78 -5.02
N LYS A 164 24.18 3.89 -5.19
CA LYS A 164 24.34 2.64 -5.93
C LYS A 164 24.58 2.82 -7.43
N LEU A 165 23.98 3.86 -8.03
CA LEU A 165 24.11 4.15 -9.46
C LEU A 165 25.13 5.25 -9.76
N HIS A 166 25.79 5.83 -8.75
CA HIS A 166 26.72 6.95 -8.85
C HIS A 166 26.15 8.14 -9.62
N ILE A 167 24.90 8.52 -9.29
CA ILE A 167 24.20 9.68 -9.85
C ILE A 167 23.66 10.59 -8.74
N SER A 168 23.27 11.81 -9.07
CA SER A 168 22.72 12.73 -8.07
C SER A 168 21.28 12.36 -7.66
N VAL A 169 20.90 12.66 -6.42
CA VAL A 169 19.53 12.49 -5.93
C VAL A 169 18.50 13.22 -6.82
N PRO A 170 18.74 14.46 -7.29
CA PRO A 170 17.85 15.08 -8.28
C PRO A 170 17.70 14.27 -9.57
N THR A 171 18.78 13.63 -10.06
CA THR A 171 18.75 12.76 -11.23
C THR A 171 17.89 11.51 -10.98
N VAL A 172 18.02 10.87 -9.80
CA VAL A 172 17.16 9.76 -9.38
C VAL A 172 15.68 10.18 -9.42
N LYS A 173 15.34 11.32 -8.78
CA LYS A 173 13.97 11.85 -8.76
C LYS A 173 13.41 12.10 -10.17
N SER A 174 14.23 12.68 -11.04
CA SER A 174 13.86 12.95 -12.44
C SER A 174 13.61 11.65 -13.23
N HIS A 175 14.57 10.70 -13.17
CA HIS A 175 14.46 9.42 -13.86
C HIS A 175 13.25 8.61 -13.39
N TYR A 176 13.05 8.55 -12.06
CA TYR A 176 11.92 7.87 -11.49
C TYR A 176 10.58 8.50 -11.89
N SER A 177 10.46 9.82 -11.82
CA SER A 177 9.24 10.54 -12.24
C SER A 177 8.89 10.28 -13.70
N GLN A 178 9.88 10.24 -14.61
CA GLN A 178 9.67 9.96 -16.02
C GLN A 178 9.27 8.51 -16.27
N ALA A 179 9.90 7.55 -15.56
CA ALA A 179 9.53 6.14 -15.63
C ALA A 179 8.08 5.91 -15.17
N ILE A 180 7.70 6.51 -14.03
CA ILE A 180 6.34 6.43 -13.49
C ILE A 180 5.32 7.04 -14.45
N LYS A 181 5.65 8.17 -15.10
CA LYS A 181 4.76 8.78 -16.08
C LYS A 181 4.50 7.83 -17.26
N LEU A 182 5.54 7.22 -17.83
CA LEU A 182 5.39 6.28 -18.93
C LEU A 182 4.56 5.06 -18.53
N LEU A 183 4.84 4.48 -17.37
CA LEU A 183 4.07 3.34 -16.85
C LEU A 183 2.59 3.69 -16.67
N ARG A 184 2.30 4.87 -16.12
CA ARG A 184 0.92 5.36 -15.96
C ARG A 184 0.20 5.52 -17.28
N ASP A 185 0.87 6.12 -18.27
CA ASP A 185 0.27 6.42 -19.57
C ASP A 185 -0.05 5.12 -20.34
N LYS A 186 0.81 4.08 -20.20
CA LYS A 186 0.67 2.82 -20.94
C LYS A 186 -0.13 1.72 -20.21
N MET A 187 -0.08 1.66 -18.89
CA MET A 187 -0.76 0.63 -18.09
C MET A 187 -2.12 1.08 -17.54
N GLY A 188 -2.52 2.33 -17.80
CA GLY A 188 -3.81 2.87 -17.35
C GLY A 188 -3.86 3.23 -15.86
N ARG A 189 -5.07 3.67 -15.40
CA ARG A 189 -5.28 4.28 -14.08
C ARG A 189 -4.89 3.39 -12.89
N LEU A 190 -5.00 2.07 -12.99
CA LEU A 190 -4.76 1.16 -11.88
C LEU A 190 -3.29 1.15 -11.43
N LEU A 191 -2.37 1.01 -12.35
CA LEU A 191 -0.94 1.04 -12.03
C LEU A 191 -0.42 2.47 -11.79
N GLY A 192 -1.02 3.45 -12.46
CA GLY A 192 -0.70 4.86 -12.21
C GLY A 192 -0.90 5.29 -10.76
N ILE A 193 -1.89 4.72 -10.09
CA ILE A 193 -2.16 4.99 -8.67
C ILE A 193 -1.15 4.27 -7.77
N LEU A 194 -0.80 3.03 -8.07
CA LEU A 194 0.23 2.26 -7.36
C LEU A 194 1.58 2.97 -7.38
N LEU A 195 1.93 3.55 -8.53
CA LEU A 195 3.21 4.23 -8.73
C LEU A 195 3.21 5.69 -8.22
N LEU A 196 2.05 6.36 -8.13
CA LEU A 196 1.93 7.66 -7.47
C LEU A 196 2.22 7.59 -5.98
N VAL A 197 1.96 6.44 -5.38
CA VAL A 197 2.12 6.22 -3.96
C VAL A 197 3.58 6.10 -3.56
N SER A 198 4.41 5.48 -4.39
CA SER A 198 5.86 5.43 -4.16
C SER A 198 6.51 6.83 -4.20
N LYS A 199 5.88 7.79 -4.88
CA LYS A 199 6.38 9.18 -4.98
C LYS A 199 6.19 9.98 -3.68
N TRP A 200 5.22 9.60 -2.82
CA TRP A 200 4.92 10.32 -1.57
C TRP A 200 5.74 9.83 -0.38
N MET A 201 6.44 8.70 -0.51
CA MET A 201 7.32 8.13 0.51
C MET A 201 8.80 8.53 0.35
N SER A 202 9.11 9.39 -0.61
CA SER A 202 10.44 9.99 -0.84
C SER A 202 10.45 11.43 -0.43
#